data_1bdddf76e5a3cfed069a8422278a7abc
#
_entry.id   1bdddf76e5a3cfed069a8422278a7abc
#
_cell.length_a   1.000
_cell.length_b   1.000
_cell.length_c   1.000
_cell.angle_alpha   90.00
_cell.angle_beta   90.00
_cell.angle_gamma   90.00
#
_symmetry.space_group_name_H-M   'P 1'
#
loop_
_entity.id
_entity.type
_entity.pdbx_description
1 polymer ?
#
loop_
_entity_poly.entity_id
_entity_poly.type
_entity_poly.pdbx_seq_one_letter_code
_entity_poly.pdbx_strand_id
1 'polypeptide(L)'
;MEPVAALKSAISILDLPVSAASATAEPKEAADTYAIKQTTGAVSEPEARLVYVITAENKLALTWRVETDVMSNWLLTYVDASDGSQVHAVVDYSADASYQV
;
A
#
# COMPACT_ATOMS: atom_id res chain seq x y z
N MET A 1 2.80 5.68 12.32
CA MET A 1 2.75 4.25 11.94
C MET A 1 3.92 3.94 11.02
N GLU A 2 4.45 2.75 11.12
CA GLU A 2 5.57 2.32 10.30
C GLU A 2 5.12 1.67 8.99
N PRO A 3 6.00 1.61 7.97
CA PRO A 3 5.63 1.07 6.66
C PRO A 3 5.07 -0.36 6.70
N VAL A 4 5.67 -1.23 7.51
CA VAL A 4 5.20 -2.61 7.63
C VAL A 4 3.80 -2.66 8.23
N ALA A 5 3.52 -1.79 9.21
CA ALA A 5 2.19 -1.72 9.81
C ALA A 5 1.15 -1.27 8.78
N ALA A 6 1.53 -0.33 7.91
CA ALA A 6 0.65 0.12 6.84
C ALA A 6 0.32 -1.02 5.86
N LEU A 7 1.32 -1.82 5.49
CA LEU A 7 1.09 -2.98 4.64
C LEU A 7 0.16 -3.99 5.34
N LYS A 8 0.38 -4.26 6.62
CA LYS A 8 -0.50 -5.17 7.37
C LYS A 8 -1.93 -4.67 7.42
N SER A 9 -2.11 -3.36 7.54
CA SER A 9 -3.45 -2.74 7.50
C SER A 9 -4.11 -2.97 6.15
N ALA A 10 -3.38 -2.76 5.07
CA ALA A 10 -3.91 -2.98 3.72
C ALA A 10 -4.30 -4.44 3.51
N ILE A 11 -3.46 -5.37 3.95
CA ILE A 11 -3.74 -6.80 3.86
C ILE A 11 -5.04 -7.14 4.59
N SER A 12 -5.20 -6.63 5.79
CA SER A 12 -6.36 -6.92 6.63
C SER A 12 -7.65 -6.32 6.05
N ILE A 13 -7.58 -5.07 5.63
CA ILE A 13 -8.76 -4.34 5.14
C ILE A 13 -9.23 -4.88 3.79
N LEU A 14 -8.29 -5.20 2.91
CA LEU A 14 -8.61 -5.68 1.55
C LEU A 14 -8.62 -7.20 1.44
N ASP A 15 -8.31 -7.90 2.51
CA ASP A 15 -8.22 -9.36 2.52
C ASP A 15 -7.27 -9.87 1.43
N LEU A 16 -6.07 -9.31 1.38
CA LEU A 16 -5.09 -9.67 0.36
C LEU A 16 -4.44 -11.02 0.67
N PRO A 17 -4.10 -11.82 -0.36
CA PRO A 17 -3.43 -13.11 -0.15
C PRO A 17 -1.92 -12.93 0.07
N VAL A 18 -1.55 -12.00 0.94
CA VAL A 18 -0.17 -11.66 1.25
C VAL A 18 0.07 -11.83 2.73
N SER A 19 1.20 -12.41 3.09
CA SER A 19 1.61 -12.53 4.48
C SER A 19 2.79 -11.60 4.75
N ALA A 20 2.68 -10.81 5.80
CA ALA A 20 3.73 -9.90 6.24
C ALA A 20 4.18 -10.20 7.67
N ALA A 21 4.01 -11.44 8.11
CA ALA A 21 4.32 -11.83 9.49
C ALA A 21 5.78 -11.61 9.86
N SER A 22 6.68 -11.80 8.90
CA SER A 22 8.13 -11.61 9.09
C SER A 22 8.66 -10.42 8.31
N ALA A 23 7.78 -9.51 7.86
CA ALA A 23 8.18 -8.45 6.96
C ALA A 23 9.05 -7.40 7.66
N THR A 24 9.99 -6.86 6.89
CA THR A 24 10.85 -5.76 7.33
C THR A 24 10.84 -4.68 6.27
N ALA A 25 11.04 -3.42 6.67
CA ALA A 25 11.08 -2.30 5.74
C ALA A 25 12.52 -1.86 5.53
N GLU A 26 12.89 -1.63 4.26
CA GLU A 26 14.19 -1.10 3.90
C GLU A 26 14.01 0.21 3.15
N PRO A 27 14.66 1.30 3.60
CA PRO A 27 14.53 2.58 2.90
C PRO A 27 15.12 2.50 1.50
N LYS A 28 14.45 3.16 0.56
CA LYS A 28 14.91 3.29 -0.81
C LYS A 28 15.52 4.68 -1.02
N GLU A 29 16.07 4.91 -2.20
CA GLU A 29 16.67 6.20 -2.53
C GLU A 29 15.65 7.34 -2.54
N ALA A 30 14.44 7.07 -2.96
CA ALA A 30 13.38 8.08 -2.95
C ALA A 30 13.00 8.41 -1.50
N ALA A 31 12.74 9.69 -1.23
CA ALA A 31 12.40 10.13 0.12
C ALA A 31 11.13 9.45 0.61
N ASP A 32 11.12 9.07 1.87
CA ASP A 32 9.96 8.48 2.56
C ASP A 32 9.39 7.25 1.84
N THR A 33 10.25 6.51 1.15
CA THR A 33 9.88 5.32 0.40
C THR A 33 10.61 4.11 0.95
N TYR A 34 9.89 3.00 1.15
CA TYR A 34 10.42 1.78 1.74
C TYR A 34 10.00 0.57 0.95
N ALA A 35 10.94 -0.34 0.70
CA ALA A 35 10.64 -1.66 0.17
C ALA A 35 10.32 -2.58 1.33
N ILE A 36 9.27 -3.37 1.21
CA ILE A 36 8.88 -4.32 2.26
C ILE A 36 9.42 -5.70 1.90
N LYS A 37 10.36 -6.17 2.69
CA LYS A 37 11.03 -7.45 2.46
C LYS A 37 10.38 -8.58 3.22
N GLN A 38 10.66 -9.81 2.81
CA GLN A 38 10.24 -11.04 3.50
C GLN A 38 8.71 -11.19 3.58
N THR A 39 8.02 -10.78 2.52
CA THR A 39 6.60 -11.05 2.37
C THR A 39 6.40 -12.27 1.48
N THR A 40 5.24 -12.92 1.62
CA THR A 40 4.85 -14.04 0.76
C THR A 40 3.49 -13.76 0.14
N GLY A 41 3.24 -14.32 -1.03
CA GLY A 41 1.95 -14.16 -1.73
C GLY A 41 1.89 -12.99 -2.69
N ALA A 42 2.83 -12.07 -2.63
CA ALA A 42 2.92 -10.97 -3.59
C ALA A 42 3.79 -11.39 -4.77
N VAL A 43 3.45 -10.94 -5.97
CA VAL A 43 4.22 -11.21 -7.18
C VAL A 43 5.55 -10.48 -7.14
N SER A 44 5.52 -9.24 -6.71
CA SER A 44 6.72 -8.45 -6.52
C SER A 44 6.73 -7.85 -5.12
N GLU A 45 7.86 -7.33 -4.72
CA GLU A 45 8.05 -6.79 -3.39
C GLU A 45 7.15 -5.59 -3.16
N PRO A 46 6.32 -5.58 -2.11
CA PRO A 46 5.49 -4.42 -1.80
C PRO A 46 6.34 -3.19 -1.49
N GLU A 47 5.76 -2.03 -1.72
CA GLU A 47 6.42 -0.75 -1.45
C GLU A 47 5.46 0.17 -0.70
N ALA A 48 5.98 0.93 0.24
CA ALA A 48 5.20 1.91 0.99
C ALA A 48 5.89 3.26 0.89
N ARG A 49 5.10 4.30 0.62
CA ARG A 49 5.63 5.67 0.51
C ARG A 49 4.69 6.63 1.21
N LEU A 50 5.26 7.57 1.98
CA LEU A 50 4.46 8.62 2.61
C LEU A 50 4.06 9.65 1.57
N VAL A 51 2.78 9.91 1.45
CA VAL A 51 2.22 10.91 0.53
C VAL A 51 1.05 11.62 1.19
N TYR A 52 0.81 12.87 0.78
CA TYR A 52 -0.38 13.58 1.20
C TYR A 52 -1.49 13.36 0.18
N VAL A 53 -2.71 13.20 0.67
CA VAL A 53 -3.89 13.14 -0.19
C VAL A 53 -4.90 14.17 0.29
N ILE A 54 -5.77 14.62 -0.63
CA ILE A 54 -6.87 15.51 -0.29
C ILE A 54 -8.09 14.64 -0.04
N THR A 55 -8.64 14.73 1.16
CA THR A 55 -9.80 13.92 1.54
C THR A 55 -11.09 14.50 0.96
N ALA A 56 -12.18 13.74 1.09
CA ALA A 56 -13.51 14.19 0.68
C ALA A 56 -13.94 15.47 1.41
N GLU A 57 -13.38 15.74 2.58
CA GLU A 57 -13.64 16.94 3.34
C GLU A 57 -12.74 18.11 2.96
N ASN A 58 -12.01 17.96 1.87
CA ASN A 58 -11.07 18.96 1.35
C ASN A 58 -9.94 19.29 2.34
N LYS A 59 -9.47 18.29 3.06
CA LYS A 59 -8.36 18.40 4.00
C LYS A 59 -7.19 17.58 3.54
N LEU A 60 -5.98 17.97 3.89
CA LEU A 60 -4.79 17.16 3.64
C LEU A 60 -4.67 16.08 4.70
N ALA A 61 -4.43 14.86 4.27
CA ALA A 61 -4.14 13.75 5.15
C ALA A 61 -2.83 13.12 4.74
N LEU A 62 -1.97 12.82 5.71
CA LEU A 62 -0.74 12.08 5.47
C LEU A 62 -1.08 10.60 5.43
N THR A 63 -0.67 9.93 4.37
CA THR A 63 -0.97 8.51 4.18
C THR A 63 0.27 7.72 3.82
N TRP A 64 0.21 6.42 4.04
CA TRP A 64 1.13 5.48 3.42
C TRP A 64 0.47 4.97 2.14
N ARG A 65 1.09 5.24 1.00
CA ARG A 65 0.68 4.64 -0.26
C ARG A 65 1.35 3.28 -0.34
N VAL A 66 0.57 2.23 -0.11
CA VAL A 66 1.06 0.87 -0.12
C VAL A 66 0.79 0.26 -1.49
N GLU A 67 1.85 -0.12 -2.17
CA GLU A 67 1.75 -0.75 -3.49
C GLU A 67 1.91 -2.24 -3.33
N THR A 68 0.94 -3.00 -3.82
CA THR A 68 0.98 -4.46 -3.78
C THR A 68 0.63 -5.02 -5.15
N ASP A 69 1.38 -6.04 -5.56
CA ASP A 69 1.16 -6.73 -6.82
C ASP A 69 0.82 -8.19 -6.47
N VAL A 70 -0.46 -8.52 -6.54
CA VAL A 70 -0.97 -9.85 -6.15
C VAL A 70 -1.68 -10.49 -7.32
N MET A 71 -1.12 -11.59 -7.80
CA MET A 71 -1.69 -12.33 -8.93
C MET A 71 -1.93 -11.41 -10.12
N SER A 72 -3.19 -11.17 -10.46
CA SER A 72 -3.56 -10.33 -11.59
C SER A 72 -3.92 -8.89 -11.18
N ASN A 73 -3.73 -8.55 -9.92
CA ASN A 73 -4.13 -7.24 -9.41
C ASN A 73 -2.93 -6.45 -8.92
N TRP A 74 -2.84 -5.22 -9.40
CA TRP A 74 -1.83 -4.27 -8.93
C TRP A 74 -2.57 -3.15 -8.21
N LEU A 75 -2.40 -3.08 -6.89
CA LEU A 75 -3.19 -2.21 -6.03
C LEU A 75 -2.34 -1.13 -5.38
N LEU A 76 -2.88 0.08 -5.33
CA LEU A 76 -2.35 1.15 -4.48
C LEU A 76 -3.38 1.43 -3.40
N THR A 77 -2.97 1.27 -2.15
CA THR A 77 -3.85 1.48 -0.99
C THR A 77 -3.31 2.65 -0.18
N TYR A 78 -4.14 3.66 0.04
CA TYR A 78 -3.76 4.84 0.81
C TYR A 78 -4.27 4.70 2.24
N VAL A 79 -3.38 4.23 3.11
CA VAL A 79 -3.70 3.99 4.52
C VAL A 79 -3.33 5.23 5.33
N ASP A 80 -4.25 5.70 6.19
CA ASP A 80 -3.97 6.85 7.04
C ASP A 80 -2.72 6.59 7.88
N ALA A 81 -1.79 7.55 7.89
CA ALA A 81 -0.50 7.35 8.55
C ALA A 81 -0.62 7.33 10.08
N SER A 82 -1.69 7.85 10.64
CA SER A 82 -1.91 7.85 12.08
C SER A 82 -2.97 6.85 12.53
N ASP A 83 -3.79 6.32 11.61
CA ASP A 83 -4.87 5.38 11.93
C ASP A 83 -4.91 4.26 10.88
N GLY A 84 -4.34 3.12 11.24
CA GLY A 84 -4.27 1.98 10.33
C GLY A 84 -5.61 1.34 9.99
N SER A 85 -6.68 1.70 10.70
CA SER A 85 -8.00 1.20 10.37
C SER A 85 -8.70 2.02 9.30
N GLN A 86 -8.09 3.15 8.88
CA GLN A 86 -8.69 4.05 7.92
C GLN A 86 -7.93 4.03 6.59
N VAL A 87 -8.66 3.74 5.52
CA VAL A 87 -8.14 3.77 4.15
C VAL A 87 -8.84 4.90 3.40
N HIS A 88 -8.07 5.81 2.84
CA HIS A 88 -8.63 6.97 2.13
C HIS A 88 -8.95 6.66 0.67
N ALA A 89 -8.22 5.74 0.06
CA ALA A 89 -8.46 5.39 -1.33
C ALA A 89 -7.79 4.05 -1.67
N VAL A 90 -8.35 3.35 -2.65
CA VAL A 90 -7.75 2.15 -3.24
C VAL A 90 -7.81 2.32 -4.75
N VAL A 91 -6.68 2.13 -5.42
CA VAL A 91 -6.62 2.18 -6.88
C VAL A 91 -6.20 0.80 -7.38
N ASP A 92 -6.97 0.24 -8.29
CA ASP A 92 -6.70 -1.07 -8.87
C ASP A 92 -6.31 -0.89 -10.34
N TYR A 93 -5.03 -1.03 -10.62
CA TYR A 93 -4.52 -0.83 -11.98
C TYR A 93 -4.82 -1.99 -12.91
N SER A 94 -5.11 -3.16 -12.39
CA SER A 94 -5.39 -4.30 -13.26
C SER A 94 -6.67 -4.10 -14.07
N ALA A 95 -7.65 -3.41 -13.49
CA ALA A 95 -8.89 -3.09 -14.19
C ALA A 95 -8.65 -2.14 -15.35
N ASP A 96 -7.74 -1.19 -15.18
CA ASP A 96 -7.42 -0.22 -16.22
C ASP A 96 -6.73 -0.88 -17.39
N ALA A 97 -5.84 -1.80 -17.13
CA ALA A 97 -5.08 -2.47 -18.17
C ALA A 97 -5.98 -3.18 -19.18
N SER A 98 -7.12 -3.64 -18.75
CA SER A 98 -8.01 -4.40 -19.61
C SER A 98 -8.68 -3.57 -20.69
N TYR A 99 -8.66 -2.29 -20.59
CA TYR A 99 -9.30 -1.48 -21.60
C TYR A 99 -8.36 -0.83 -22.57
N GLN A 100 -7.10 -1.08 -22.49
CA GLN A 100 -6.12 -0.41 -23.35
C GLN A 100 -6.10 -0.92 -24.76
N VAL A 101 -6.87 -1.82 -25.04
CA VAL A 101 -6.94 -2.44 -26.38
C VAL A 101 -7.60 -1.56 -27.39
#